data_131700f72619c903b3ef0a95f8dac61c
#
_entry.id   131700f72619c903b3ef0a95f8dac61c
#
_cell.length_a   1.000
_cell.length_b   1.000
_cell.length_c   1.000
_cell.angle_alpha   90.00
_cell.angle_beta   90.00
_cell.angle_gamma   90.00
#
_symmetry.space_group_name_H-M   'P 1'
#
loop_
_entity.id
_entity.type
_entity.pdbx_description
1 polymer ?
#
loop_
_entity_poly.entity_id
_entity_poly.type
_entity_poly.pdbx_seq_one_letter_code
_entity_poly.pdbx_strand_id
1 'polypeptide(L)'
;KYGPLLTMWFDVPQQFDRAEGSENVRLCRTLQPDILVNNRAGGGCGDYATPEQRVGGFDIEHPWETCMTICRQWAWKPDDKMKSLPECLQTLIRTAGGDGNLLFNVGPMPTGEIELRQVERLNEMGEWLAKYGESIYATRGGPFQPAKHIASTRKDNKIFVHILAWPEETLKLPALPARIVKSVTLAGGQATVKQTADGIEIAVPKSDRHPIDTIVVLELDKPAIQIAPIPVASIGQSLTVGVQATASTVYQQNAAYGAAKAVDDDEHTRWATDATTGPCWLEVDLGKPQTFDRALIQECVDYGVRV
;
A
#
# COMPACT_ATOMS: atom_id res chain seq x y z
N LYS A 1 -10.85 26.18 22.49
CA LYS A 1 -12.18 26.42 21.94
C LYS A 1 -12.82 25.13 21.44
N TYR A 2 -12.03 24.21 20.87
CA TYR A 2 -12.51 22.95 20.26
C TYR A 2 -12.22 21.71 21.13
N GLY A 3 -11.66 21.87 22.31
CA GLY A 3 -11.27 20.78 23.22
C GLY A 3 -9.93 20.13 22.83
N PRO A 4 -9.62 18.95 23.41
CA PRO A 4 -8.43 18.19 23.08
C PRO A 4 -8.44 17.73 21.62
N LEU A 5 -7.30 17.86 20.94
CA LEU A 5 -7.09 17.39 19.57
C LEU A 5 -6.11 16.21 19.60
N LEU A 6 -6.37 15.20 18.81
CA LEU A 6 -5.45 14.07 18.65
C LEU A 6 -4.24 14.50 17.81
N THR A 7 -4.48 15.21 16.72
CA THR A 7 -3.43 15.59 15.77
C THR A 7 -3.63 17.00 15.23
N MET A 8 -2.51 17.66 14.94
CA MET A 8 -2.44 18.85 14.10
C MET A 8 -1.82 18.47 12.76
N TRP A 9 -2.63 18.55 11.72
CA TRP A 9 -2.24 18.20 10.37
C TRP A 9 -1.92 19.48 9.57
N PHE A 10 -0.64 19.75 9.38
CA PHE A 10 -0.17 20.86 8.53
C PHE A 10 -0.25 20.43 7.07
N ASP A 11 -0.48 21.40 6.18
CA ASP A 11 -0.39 21.19 4.74
C ASP A 11 0.39 22.34 4.08
N VAL A 12 1.14 22.01 3.03
CA VAL A 12 1.88 22.93 2.16
C VAL A 12 2.85 23.92 2.89
N PRO A 13 3.51 23.63 3.99
CA PRO A 13 4.51 24.50 4.57
C PRO A 13 5.91 24.30 3.95
N GLN A 14 5.97 24.07 2.64
CA GLN A 14 7.22 23.76 1.92
C GLN A 14 8.24 24.90 1.95
N GLN A 15 7.79 26.11 2.25
CA GLN A 15 8.64 27.29 2.37
C GLN A 15 9.27 27.43 3.76
N PHE A 16 8.78 26.72 4.76
CA PHE A 16 9.31 26.74 6.09
C PHE A 16 10.55 25.85 6.22
N ASP A 17 11.59 26.41 6.78
CA ASP A 17 12.79 25.66 7.10
C ASP A 17 12.61 24.78 8.35
N ARG A 18 13.65 24.06 8.74
CA ARG A 18 13.61 23.17 9.90
C ARG A 18 13.47 23.93 11.23
N ALA A 19 13.99 25.14 11.34
CA ALA A 19 13.87 25.95 12.56
C ALA A 19 12.44 26.43 12.75
N GLU A 20 11.80 26.93 11.69
CA GLU A 20 10.40 27.34 11.66
C GLU A 20 9.48 26.14 11.92
N GLY A 21 9.76 24.99 11.29
CA GLY A 21 9.00 23.74 11.54
C GLY A 21 9.09 23.28 12.99
N SER A 22 10.27 23.35 13.60
CA SER A 22 10.45 23.01 15.01
C SER A 22 9.67 23.95 15.93
N GLU A 23 9.61 25.23 15.60
CA GLU A 23 8.84 26.24 16.36
C GLU A 23 7.32 25.97 16.23
N ASN A 24 6.84 25.60 15.03
CA ASN A 24 5.45 25.21 14.83
C ASN A 24 5.05 24.01 15.70
N VAL A 25 5.87 22.96 15.75
CA VAL A 25 5.68 21.80 16.62
C VAL A 25 5.68 22.21 18.09
N ARG A 26 6.67 23.03 18.51
CA ARG A 26 6.77 23.53 19.88
C ARG A 26 5.52 24.31 20.30
N LEU A 27 5.01 25.18 19.42
CA LEU A 27 3.80 25.97 19.68
C LEU A 27 2.58 25.07 19.89
N CYS A 28 2.40 24.08 19.03
CA CYS A 28 1.31 23.09 19.16
C CYS A 28 1.38 22.41 20.53
N ARG A 29 2.55 21.93 20.94
CA ARG A 29 2.74 21.23 22.22
C ARG A 29 2.68 22.15 23.44
N THR A 30 2.96 23.42 23.31
CA THR A 30 2.74 24.40 24.38
C THR A 30 1.25 24.52 24.70
N LEU A 31 0.39 24.41 23.70
CA LEU A 31 -1.06 24.49 23.84
C LEU A 31 -1.71 23.15 24.19
N GLN A 32 -1.20 22.07 23.63
CA GLN A 32 -1.67 20.69 23.84
C GLN A 32 -0.46 19.74 23.86
N PRO A 33 0.08 19.39 25.05
CA PRO A 33 1.34 18.65 25.16
C PRO A 33 1.37 17.29 24.46
N ASP A 34 0.25 16.61 24.41
CA ASP A 34 0.13 15.25 23.85
C ASP A 34 -0.29 15.23 22.36
N ILE A 35 -0.39 16.41 21.72
CA ILE A 35 -0.84 16.48 20.33
C ILE A 35 0.21 15.89 19.38
N LEU A 36 -0.24 15.03 18.48
CA LEU A 36 0.58 14.54 17.37
C LEU A 36 0.65 15.59 16.25
N VAL A 37 1.79 15.68 15.59
CA VAL A 37 1.99 16.60 14.47
C VAL A 37 2.56 15.83 13.29
N ASN A 38 1.96 15.99 12.10
CA ASN A 38 2.50 15.39 10.89
C ASN A 38 3.82 16.05 10.46
N ASN A 39 4.59 15.37 9.58
CA ASN A 39 5.90 15.83 9.13
C ASN A 39 5.87 17.05 8.18
N ARG A 40 4.70 17.68 8.00
CA ARG A 40 4.51 18.85 7.14
C ARG A 40 4.53 20.17 7.90
N ALA A 41 4.97 20.19 9.16
CA ALA A 41 5.10 21.43 9.94
C ALA A 41 6.18 22.38 9.43
N GLY A 42 7.05 21.95 8.52
CA GLY A 42 8.20 22.65 7.95
C GLY A 42 9.49 21.84 8.14
N GLY A 43 10.36 21.80 7.13
CA GLY A 43 11.64 21.10 7.18
C GLY A 43 11.58 19.61 7.58
N GLY A 44 10.44 18.95 7.36
CA GLY A 44 10.21 17.56 7.76
C GLY A 44 9.98 17.35 9.25
N CYS A 45 9.75 18.42 10.04
CA CYS A 45 9.44 18.32 11.46
C CYS A 45 8.06 17.75 11.71
N GLY A 46 7.94 16.84 12.67
CA GLY A 46 6.70 16.19 13.07
C GLY A 46 6.94 14.80 13.64
N ASP A 47 5.88 14.11 14.02
CA ASP A 47 5.90 12.81 14.69
C ASP A 47 5.69 11.65 13.72
N TYR A 48 5.03 11.89 12.58
CA TYR A 48 4.72 10.86 11.61
C TYR A 48 4.81 11.35 10.16
N ALA A 49 5.20 10.44 9.28
CA ALA A 49 5.31 10.73 7.85
C ALA A 49 3.94 10.69 7.16
N THR A 50 3.79 11.46 6.07
CA THR A 50 2.55 11.52 5.29
C THR A 50 2.80 11.30 3.80
N PRO A 51 3.09 10.05 3.36
CA PRO A 51 3.12 9.74 1.94
C PRO A 51 1.77 10.09 1.31
N GLU A 52 1.81 10.68 0.10
CA GLU A 52 0.64 11.21 -0.59
C GLU A 52 0.38 10.47 -1.88
N GLN A 53 -0.91 10.14 -2.15
CA GLN A 53 -1.42 9.42 -3.33
C GLN A 53 -0.72 8.08 -3.63
N ARG A 54 -0.04 7.53 -2.65
CA ARG A 54 0.60 6.21 -2.69
C ARG A 54 0.59 5.57 -1.32
N VAL A 55 0.55 4.26 -1.26
CA VAL A 55 0.76 3.53 0.00
C VAL A 55 2.23 3.67 0.39
N GLY A 56 2.50 3.96 1.65
CA GLY A 56 3.85 4.00 2.20
C GLY A 56 4.53 2.64 2.16
N GLY A 57 5.84 2.63 2.40
CA GLY A 57 6.61 1.39 2.58
C GLY A 57 6.28 0.71 3.91
N PHE A 58 6.77 -0.52 4.07
CA PHE A 58 6.72 -1.21 5.37
C PHE A 58 7.66 -0.53 6.37
N ASP A 59 7.12 0.08 7.41
CA ASP A 59 7.88 0.74 8.47
C ASP A 59 7.18 0.57 9.82
N ILE A 60 7.76 -0.26 10.68
CA ILE A 60 7.25 -0.53 12.04
C ILE A 60 7.92 0.34 13.11
N GLU A 61 8.95 1.09 12.75
CA GLU A 61 9.74 1.93 13.66
C GLU A 61 9.25 3.38 13.66
N HIS A 62 8.85 3.89 12.48
CA HIS A 62 8.40 5.27 12.32
C HIS A 62 6.93 5.30 11.91
N PRO A 63 6.07 5.95 12.71
CA PRO A 63 4.66 6.10 12.36
C PRO A 63 4.47 6.82 11.02
N TRP A 64 3.49 6.39 10.25
CA TRP A 64 3.11 7.04 9.01
C TRP A 64 1.61 6.92 8.72
N GLU A 65 1.12 7.87 7.97
CA GLU A 65 -0.27 7.94 7.52
C GLU A 65 -0.29 8.32 6.05
N THR A 66 -0.73 7.41 5.18
CA THR A 66 -0.92 7.80 3.79
C THR A 66 -2.16 8.64 3.63
N CYS A 67 -2.04 9.78 2.93
CA CYS A 67 -3.20 10.57 2.53
C CYS A 67 -3.51 10.31 1.05
N MET A 68 -4.75 9.89 0.79
CA MET A 68 -5.19 9.43 -0.51
C MET A 68 -6.63 9.86 -0.79
N THR A 69 -6.93 10.17 -2.03
CA THR A 69 -8.27 10.53 -2.46
C THR A 69 -9.09 9.31 -2.87
N ILE A 70 -10.39 9.31 -2.60
CA ILE A 70 -11.33 8.31 -3.15
C ILE A 70 -11.55 8.48 -4.65
N CYS A 71 -11.50 9.73 -5.13
CA CYS A 71 -11.53 10.11 -6.55
C CYS A 71 -10.13 10.53 -7.03
N ARG A 72 -10.01 11.05 -8.25
CA ARG A 72 -8.73 11.58 -8.76
C ARG A 72 -8.34 12.90 -8.11
N GLN A 73 -9.34 13.75 -7.81
CA GLN A 73 -9.13 15.11 -7.27
C GLN A 73 -9.31 15.12 -5.75
N TRP A 74 -8.61 16.05 -5.08
CA TRP A 74 -8.82 16.33 -3.66
C TRP A 74 -10.18 17.01 -3.43
N ALA A 75 -10.48 18.03 -4.22
CA ALA A 75 -11.77 18.69 -4.22
C ALA A 75 -12.77 17.90 -5.09
N TRP A 76 -14.05 18.07 -4.80
CA TRP A 76 -15.10 17.50 -5.63
C TRP A 76 -15.05 18.05 -7.06
N LYS A 77 -15.27 17.16 -8.01
CA LYS A 77 -15.42 17.45 -9.42
C LYS A 77 -16.56 16.62 -9.98
N PRO A 78 -17.49 17.19 -10.78
CA PRO A 78 -18.49 16.41 -11.48
C PRO A 78 -17.84 15.29 -12.30
N ASP A 79 -18.41 14.10 -12.26
CA ASP A 79 -17.98 12.94 -13.06
C ASP A 79 -16.51 12.55 -12.86
N ASP A 80 -15.91 12.87 -11.69
CA ASP A 80 -14.54 12.43 -11.41
C ASP A 80 -14.46 10.90 -11.32
N LYS A 81 -13.34 10.35 -11.79
CA LYS A 81 -13.11 8.91 -11.72
C LYS A 81 -12.86 8.49 -10.26
N MET A 82 -13.78 7.70 -9.74
CA MET A 82 -13.68 7.14 -8.39
C MET A 82 -12.99 5.78 -8.42
N LYS A 83 -12.18 5.49 -7.38
CA LYS A 83 -11.59 4.17 -7.16
C LYS A 83 -12.67 3.11 -6.99
N SER A 84 -12.43 1.94 -7.55
CA SER A 84 -13.28 0.75 -7.33
C SER A 84 -13.21 0.28 -5.88
N LEU A 85 -14.18 -0.52 -5.44
CA LEU A 85 -14.15 -1.12 -4.11
C LEU A 85 -12.88 -1.96 -3.87
N PRO A 86 -12.42 -2.81 -4.83
CA PRO A 86 -11.15 -3.50 -4.69
C PRO A 86 -9.96 -2.56 -4.47
N GLU A 87 -9.84 -1.46 -5.25
CA GLU A 87 -8.77 -0.47 -5.08
C GLU A 87 -8.81 0.18 -3.69
N CYS A 88 -10.01 0.56 -3.21
CA CYS A 88 -10.17 1.16 -1.88
C CYS A 88 -9.78 0.18 -0.76
N LEU A 89 -10.29 -1.04 -0.79
CA LEU A 89 -10.00 -2.06 0.22
C LEU A 89 -8.53 -2.50 0.19
N GLN A 90 -7.96 -2.72 -0.99
CA GLN A 90 -6.54 -3.09 -1.10
C GLN A 90 -5.61 -1.96 -0.66
N THR A 91 -6.00 -0.70 -0.87
CA THR A 91 -5.28 0.45 -0.31
C THR A 91 -5.27 0.40 1.22
N LEU A 92 -6.43 0.21 1.86
CA LEU A 92 -6.54 0.08 3.31
C LEU A 92 -5.71 -1.09 3.84
N ILE A 93 -5.85 -2.26 3.23
CA ILE A 93 -5.18 -3.49 3.65
C ILE A 93 -3.65 -3.37 3.54
N ARG A 94 -3.14 -2.85 2.42
CA ARG A 94 -1.70 -2.63 2.24
C ARG A 94 -1.17 -1.58 3.19
N THR A 95 -1.94 -0.54 3.47
CA THR A 95 -1.57 0.48 4.45
C THR A 95 -1.44 -0.15 5.85
N ALA A 96 -2.46 -0.88 6.30
CA ALA A 96 -2.41 -1.57 7.61
C ALA A 96 -1.30 -2.63 7.66
N GLY A 97 -1.11 -3.41 6.59
CA GLY A 97 -0.04 -4.40 6.47
C GLY A 97 1.36 -3.77 6.45
N GLY A 98 1.48 -2.53 5.98
CA GLY A 98 2.69 -1.71 6.03
C GLY A 98 2.95 -1.06 7.39
N ASP A 99 2.08 -1.27 8.37
CA ASP A 99 2.07 -0.64 9.69
C ASP A 99 1.72 0.85 9.67
N GLY A 100 0.96 1.30 8.68
CA GLY A 100 0.52 2.69 8.52
C GLY A 100 -0.96 2.90 8.79
N ASN A 101 -1.36 4.16 8.78
CA ASN A 101 -2.75 4.61 8.84
C ASN A 101 -3.18 5.19 7.49
N LEU A 102 -4.48 5.13 7.22
CA LEU A 102 -5.09 5.66 6.00
C LEU A 102 -5.95 6.88 6.32
N LEU A 103 -5.55 8.04 5.81
CA LEU A 103 -6.40 9.22 5.66
C LEU A 103 -7.03 9.15 4.26
N PHE A 104 -8.33 8.87 4.18
CA PHE A 104 -9.01 8.66 2.91
C PHE A 104 -9.96 9.83 2.62
N ASN A 105 -9.54 10.70 1.71
CA ASN A 105 -10.24 11.95 1.42
C ASN A 105 -11.48 11.75 0.57
N VAL A 106 -12.55 12.42 0.96
CA VAL A 106 -13.75 12.66 0.16
C VAL A 106 -13.87 14.15 -0.15
N GLY A 107 -14.28 14.51 -1.37
CA GLY A 107 -14.49 15.91 -1.77
C GLY A 107 -15.95 16.31 -1.56
N PRO A 108 -16.28 17.23 -0.63
CA PRO A 108 -17.63 17.76 -0.49
C PRO A 108 -18.05 18.57 -1.73
N MET A 109 -19.31 18.44 -2.12
CA MET A 109 -19.93 19.27 -3.15
C MET A 109 -20.05 20.73 -2.68
N PRO A 110 -20.32 21.71 -3.58
CA PRO A 110 -20.54 23.10 -3.19
C PRO A 110 -21.69 23.32 -2.19
N THR A 111 -22.60 22.35 -2.08
CA THR A 111 -23.69 22.33 -1.08
C THR A 111 -23.22 21.93 0.32
N GLY A 112 -21.98 21.42 0.45
CA GLY A 112 -21.45 20.84 1.69
C GLY A 112 -21.76 19.36 1.87
N GLU A 113 -22.52 18.75 0.98
CA GLU A 113 -22.86 17.32 1.02
C GLU A 113 -21.74 16.49 0.35
N ILE A 114 -21.59 15.25 0.78
CA ILE A 114 -20.74 14.27 0.09
C ILE A 114 -21.54 13.64 -1.06
N GLU A 115 -20.94 13.56 -2.23
CA GLU A 115 -21.54 12.94 -3.41
C GLU A 115 -21.98 11.50 -3.13
N LEU A 116 -23.20 11.15 -3.56
CA LEU A 116 -23.81 9.84 -3.26
C LEU A 116 -22.91 8.66 -3.63
N ARG A 117 -22.21 8.70 -4.78
CA ARG A 117 -21.28 7.64 -5.19
C ARG A 117 -20.15 7.42 -4.18
N GLN A 118 -19.65 8.49 -3.56
CA GLN A 118 -18.60 8.40 -2.53
C GLN A 118 -19.18 7.83 -1.22
N VAL A 119 -20.40 8.23 -0.85
CA VAL A 119 -21.13 7.69 0.31
C VAL A 119 -21.35 6.18 0.14
N GLU A 120 -21.84 5.75 -1.02
CA GLU A 120 -22.06 4.34 -1.34
C GLU A 120 -20.74 3.54 -1.24
N ARG A 121 -19.64 4.06 -1.81
CA ARG A 121 -18.32 3.42 -1.72
C ARG A 121 -17.82 3.28 -0.28
N LEU A 122 -18.01 4.30 0.55
CA LEU A 122 -17.65 4.24 1.97
C LEU A 122 -18.53 3.24 2.74
N ASN A 123 -19.81 3.14 2.39
CA ASN A 123 -20.71 2.14 2.97
C ASN A 123 -20.28 0.72 2.61
N GLU A 124 -19.91 0.44 1.35
CA GLU A 124 -19.37 -0.84 0.91
C GLU A 124 -18.09 -1.22 1.69
N MET A 125 -17.19 -0.24 1.89
CA MET A 125 -16.01 -0.44 2.74
C MET A 125 -16.40 -0.69 4.20
N GLY A 126 -17.42 0.01 4.70
CA GLY A 126 -17.97 -0.17 6.05
C GLY A 126 -18.55 -1.57 6.26
N GLU A 127 -19.28 -2.11 5.28
CA GLU A 127 -19.81 -3.49 5.30
C GLU A 127 -18.68 -4.53 5.36
N TRP A 128 -17.62 -4.33 4.57
CA TRP A 128 -16.43 -5.17 4.62
C TRP A 128 -15.75 -5.10 5.99
N LEU A 129 -15.56 -3.90 6.53
CA LEU A 129 -14.97 -3.69 7.86
C LEU A 129 -15.83 -4.25 9.00
N ALA A 130 -17.16 -4.17 8.90
CA ALA A 130 -18.06 -4.78 9.88
C ALA A 130 -17.86 -6.31 9.97
N LYS A 131 -17.47 -6.94 8.87
CA LYS A 131 -17.25 -8.39 8.80
C LYS A 131 -15.80 -8.80 9.09
N TYR A 132 -14.84 -8.02 8.62
CA TYR A 132 -13.43 -8.40 8.61
C TYR A 132 -12.52 -7.44 9.40
N GLY A 133 -13.08 -6.43 10.05
CA GLY A 133 -12.32 -5.38 10.72
C GLY A 133 -11.42 -5.87 11.87
N GLU A 134 -11.61 -7.09 12.39
CA GLU A 134 -10.67 -7.71 13.34
C GLU A 134 -9.26 -7.78 12.76
N SER A 135 -9.14 -7.94 11.44
CA SER A 135 -7.86 -8.02 10.74
C SER A 135 -7.19 -6.65 10.49
N ILE A 136 -7.90 -5.56 10.78
CA ILE A 136 -7.44 -4.18 10.55
C ILE A 136 -7.33 -3.41 11.87
N TYR A 137 -8.41 -3.39 12.68
CA TYR A 137 -8.48 -2.54 13.86
C TYR A 137 -7.60 -3.04 15.01
N ALA A 138 -6.81 -2.11 15.56
CA ALA A 138 -5.87 -2.38 16.66
C ALA A 138 -4.88 -3.51 16.34
N THR A 139 -4.48 -3.61 15.08
CA THR A 139 -3.41 -4.50 14.61
C THR A 139 -2.12 -3.71 14.41
N ARG A 140 -1.01 -4.42 14.23
CA ARG A 140 0.26 -3.92 13.72
C ARG A 140 0.55 -4.61 12.38
N GLY A 141 1.32 -3.98 11.52
CA GLY A 141 1.73 -4.54 10.23
C GLY A 141 2.66 -5.76 10.37
N GLY A 142 2.65 -6.63 9.39
CA GLY A 142 3.50 -7.81 9.33
C GLY A 142 2.98 -9.04 10.09
N PRO A 143 3.83 -10.05 10.33
CA PRO A 143 5.28 -10.07 10.07
C PRO A 143 5.65 -10.18 8.59
N PHE A 144 4.80 -10.76 7.73
CA PHE A 144 5.05 -10.83 6.30
C PHE A 144 4.90 -9.45 5.69
N GLN A 145 5.99 -8.93 5.11
CA GLN A 145 5.98 -7.62 4.47
C GLN A 145 5.03 -7.61 3.26
N PRO A 146 4.31 -6.50 3.01
CA PRO A 146 3.42 -6.40 1.87
C PRO A 146 4.12 -6.62 0.53
N ALA A 147 3.45 -7.36 -0.35
CA ALA A 147 3.80 -7.55 -1.76
C ALA A 147 2.56 -7.36 -2.63
N LYS A 148 2.68 -7.39 -3.96
CA LYS A 148 1.53 -7.16 -4.86
C LYS A 148 0.32 -8.06 -4.58
N HIS A 149 0.57 -9.29 -4.15
CA HIS A 149 -0.45 -10.32 -3.96
C HIS A 149 -0.82 -10.59 -2.49
N ILE A 150 -0.13 -9.98 -1.55
CA ILE A 150 -0.27 -10.25 -0.11
C ILE A 150 -0.01 -9.01 0.73
N ALA A 151 -0.69 -8.94 1.85
CA ALA A 151 -0.30 -8.15 3.02
C ALA A 151 -0.53 -8.99 4.27
N SER A 152 0.03 -8.60 5.40
CA SER A 152 -0.34 -9.21 6.67
C SER A 152 -0.41 -8.20 7.79
N THR A 153 -1.32 -8.45 8.72
CA THR A 153 -1.44 -7.74 9.99
C THR A 153 -1.35 -8.73 11.13
N ARG A 154 -1.07 -8.25 12.34
CA ARG A 154 -0.89 -9.10 13.52
C ARG A 154 -1.47 -8.48 14.77
N LYS A 155 -2.01 -9.34 15.63
CA LYS A 155 -2.56 -8.97 16.92
C LYS A 155 -2.49 -10.15 17.87
N ASP A 156 -2.04 -9.95 19.09
CA ASP A 156 -1.83 -11.00 20.09
C ASP A 156 -0.97 -12.15 19.53
N ASN A 157 -1.50 -13.38 19.49
CA ASN A 157 -0.87 -14.54 18.90
C ASN A 157 -1.38 -14.86 17.49
N LYS A 158 -2.07 -13.93 16.83
CA LYS A 158 -2.66 -14.11 15.49
C LYS A 158 -1.90 -13.33 14.43
N ILE A 159 -1.77 -13.93 13.26
CA ILE A 159 -1.42 -13.26 12.01
C ILE A 159 -2.63 -13.37 11.08
N PHE A 160 -3.07 -12.25 10.53
CA PHE A 160 -4.06 -12.18 9.48
C PHE A 160 -3.32 -12.04 8.14
N VAL A 161 -3.35 -13.11 7.34
CA VAL A 161 -2.75 -13.13 6.02
C VAL A 161 -3.79 -12.72 5.01
N HIS A 162 -3.67 -11.53 4.46
CA HIS A 162 -4.52 -10.97 3.41
C HIS A 162 -4.01 -11.40 2.04
N ILE A 163 -4.74 -12.24 1.35
CA ILE A 163 -4.41 -12.74 0.02
C ILE A 163 -5.20 -11.92 -1.01
N LEU A 164 -4.55 -10.94 -1.60
CA LEU A 164 -5.14 -9.97 -2.53
C LEU A 164 -5.21 -10.51 -3.97
N ALA A 165 -4.35 -11.45 -4.28
CA ALA A 165 -4.37 -12.20 -5.54
C ALA A 165 -3.78 -13.59 -5.31
N TRP A 166 -4.37 -14.60 -5.94
CA TRP A 166 -3.87 -15.97 -5.90
C TRP A 166 -2.93 -16.20 -7.09
N PRO A 167 -1.64 -16.42 -6.83
CA PRO A 167 -0.68 -16.64 -7.92
C PRO A 167 -0.84 -18.01 -8.57
N GLU A 168 -1.18 -18.99 -7.73
CA GLU A 168 -1.38 -20.41 -8.08
C GLU A 168 -2.53 -20.99 -7.24
N GLU A 169 -2.66 -22.30 -7.22
CA GLU A 169 -3.62 -22.99 -6.34
C GLU A 169 -3.29 -22.82 -4.86
N THR A 170 -2.01 -22.62 -4.53
CA THR A 170 -1.52 -22.40 -3.17
C THR A 170 -0.69 -21.11 -3.09
N LEU A 171 -0.76 -20.45 -1.94
CA LEU A 171 0.15 -19.35 -1.59
C LEU A 171 1.34 -19.93 -0.83
N LYS A 172 2.55 -19.61 -1.29
CA LYS A 172 3.80 -19.95 -0.60
C LYS A 172 4.37 -18.73 0.11
N LEU A 173 4.69 -18.88 1.38
CA LEU A 173 5.29 -17.83 2.21
C LEU A 173 6.61 -18.33 2.81
N PRO A 174 7.53 -17.42 3.15
CA PRO A 174 8.75 -17.76 3.86
C PRO A 174 8.49 -18.47 5.21
N ALA A 175 9.52 -19.08 5.76
CA ALA A 175 9.45 -19.73 7.06
C ALA A 175 9.07 -18.76 8.18
N LEU A 176 8.22 -19.23 9.09
CA LEU A 176 7.78 -18.49 10.27
C LEU A 176 8.49 -19.06 11.51
N PRO A 177 9.19 -18.23 12.32
CA PRO A 177 9.90 -18.71 13.51
C PRO A 177 8.95 -18.89 14.72
N ALA A 178 7.79 -19.49 14.48
CA ALA A 178 6.75 -19.83 15.44
C ALA A 178 5.95 -21.01 14.90
N ARG A 179 5.37 -21.82 15.76
CA ARG A 179 4.51 -22.92 15.34
C ARG A 179 3.08 -22.42 15.15
N ILE A 180 2.48 -22.75 14.03
CA ILE A 180 1.06 -22.53 13.76
C ILE A 180 0.27 -23.64 14.46
N VAL A 181 -0.59 -23.24 15.41
CA VAL A 181 -1.40 -24.17 16.19
C VAL A 181 -2.81 -24.32 15.62
N LYS A 182 -3.28 -23.33 14.87
CA LYS A 182 -4.59 -23.33 14.21
C LYS A 182 -4.59 -22.43 12.99
N SER A 183 -5.36 -22.80 11.97
CA SER A 183 -5.60 -21.98 10.79
C SER A 183 -7.05 -22.07 10.35
N VAL A 184 -7.65 -20.93 9.99
CA VAL A 184 -9.02 -20.81 9.46
C VAL A 184 -9.08 -19.65 8.49
N THR A 185 -10.08 -19.58 7.62
CA THR A 185 -10.39 -18.30 6.96
C THR A 185 -11.22 -17.42 7.89
N LEU A 186 -11.00 -16.12 7.88
CA LEU A 186 -11.79 -15.19 8.69
C LEU A 186 -13.27 -15.16 8.28
N ALA A 187 -13.58 -15.55 7.04
CA ALA A 187 -14.93 -15.71 6.54
C ALA A 187 -15.66 -16.98 7.06
N GLY A 188 -14.96 -17.86 7.80
CA GLY A 188 -15.52 -19.11 8.33
C GLY A 188 -15.36 -20.34 7.40
N GLY A 189 -14.65 -20.20 6.27
CA GLY A 189 -14.27 -21.31 5.40
C GLY A 189 -13.03 -22.06 5.87
N GLN A 190 -12.64 -23.08 5.13
CA GLN A 190 -11.47 -23.91 5.44
C GLN A 190 -10.20 -23.32 4.84
N ALA A 191 -9.12 -23.36 5.61
CA ALA A 191 -7.77 -23.10 5.14
C ALA A 191 -6.88 -24.28 5.53
N THR A 192 -6.23 -24.90 4.54
CA THR A 192 -5.20 -25.90 4.78
C THR A 192 -3.85 -25.22 4.80
N VAL A 193 -3.14 -25.33 5.91
CA VAL A 193 -1.81 -24.73 6.09
C VAL A 193 -0.81 -25.84 6.39
N LYS A 194 0.23 -25.90 5.56
CA LYS A 194 1.37 -26.80 5.75
C LYS A 194 2.60 -25.96 6.09
N GLN A 195 3.12 -26.15 7.29
CA GLN A 195 4.32 -25.49 7.77
C GLN A 195 5.50 -26.45 7.72
N THR A 196 6.61 -26.02 7.13
CA THR A 196 7.89 -26.72 7.09
C THR A 196 9.02 -25.81 7.56
N ALA A 197 10.24 -26.33 7.63
CA ALA A 197 11.42 -25.51 7.92
C ALA A 197 11.70 -24.47 6.82
N ASP A 198 11.30 -24.75 5.58
CA ASP A 198 11.58 -23.91 4.41
C ASP A 198 10.49 -22.84 4.16
N GLY A 199 9.29 -23.03 4.73
CA GLY A 199 8.20 -22.08 4.51
C GLY A 199 6.83 -22.60 4.89
N ILE A 200 5.84 -21.84 4.48
CA ILE A 200 4.41 -22.11 4.71
C ILE A 200 3.70 -22.21 3.37
N GLU A 201 2.90 -23.26 3.18
CA GLU A 201 1.97 -23.37 2.06
C GLU A 201 0.55 -23.18 2.59
N ILE A 202 -0.22 -22.29 1.98
CA ILE A 202 -1.60 -22.00 2.32
C ILE A 202 -2.49 -22.34 1.11
N ALA A 203 -3.50 -23.18 1.30
CA ALA A 203 -4.51 -23.50 0.32
C ALA A 203 -5.90 -23.16 0.88
N VAL A 204 -6.71 -22.51 0.07
CA VAL A 204 -8.13 -22.24 0.35
C VAL A 204 -8.92 -22.70 -0.88
N PRO A 205 -9.99 -23.49 -0.72
CA PRO A 205 -10.85 -23.88 -1.84
C PRO A 205 -11.34 -22.65 -2.61
N LYS A 206 -11.43 -22.76 -3.94
CA LYS A 206 -11.87 -21.61 -4.79
C LYS A 206 -13.25 -21.06 -4.37
N SER A 207 -14.15 -21.92 -3.91
CA SER A 207 -15.47 -21.54 -3.40
C SER A 207 -15.41 -20.66 -2.15
N ASP A 208 -14.33 -20.76 -1.38
CA ASP A 208 -14.14 -20.07 -0.10
C ASP A 208 -13.25 -18.84 -0.23
N ARG A 209 -12.73 -18.57 -1.45
CA ARG A 209 -11.92 -17.39 -1.73
C ARG A 209 -12.80 -16.16 -1.93
N HIS A 210 -12.49 -15.11 -1.18
CA HIS A 210 -13.13 -13.82 -1.40
C HIS A 210 -12.50 -13.13 -2.62
N PRO A 211 -13.29 -12.52 -3.52
CA PRO A 211 -12.78 -11.97 -4.78
C PRO A 211 -11.80 -10.80 -4.63
N ILE A 212 -11.84 -10.08 -3.51
CA ILE A 212 -10.98 -8.93 -3.26
C ILE A 212 -9.85 -9.28 -2.29
N ASP A 213 -10.15 -10.04 -1.22
CA ASP A 213 -9.21 -10.33 -0.15
C ASP A 213 -9.61 -11.61 0.60
N THR A 214 -8.88 -12.68 0.41
CA THR A 214 -9.07 -13.90 1.20
C THR A 214 -8.20 -13.82 2.45
N ILE A 215 -8.81 -13.72 3.63
CA ILE A 215 -8.09 -13.57 4.89
C ILE A 215 -7.93 -14.93 5.57
N VAL A 216 -6.68 -15.37 5.72
CA VAL A 216 -6.34 -16.57 6.49
C VAL A 216 -5.76 -16.17 7.85
N VAL A 217 -6.37 -16.64 8.91
CA VAL A 217 -5.91 -16.41 10.28
C VAL A 217 -4.99 -17.54 10.68
N LEU A 218 -3.76 -17.22 11.04
CA LEU A 218 -2.78 -18.13 11.60
C LEU A 218 -2.65 -17.85 13.11
N GLU A 219 -3.09 -18.79 13.94
CA GLU A 219 -2.90 -18.72 15.38
C GLU A 219 -1.59 -19.41 15.76
N LEU A 220 -0.78 -18.73 16.56
CA LEU A 220 0.58 -19.13 16.90
C LEU A 220 0.70 -19.59 18.34
N ASP A 221 1.75 -20.35 18.64
CA ASP A 221 2.14 -20.77 19.99
C ASP A 221 2.86 -19.66 20.79
N LYS A 222 3.06 -18.47 20.20
CA LYS A 222 3.65 -17.29 20.86
C LYS A 222 3.09 -15.98 20.29
N PRO A 223 3.30 -14.84 20.97
CA PRO A 223 2.85 -13.55 20.47
C PRO A 223 3.44 -13.19 19.10
N ALA A 224 2.57 -12.84 18.15
CA ALA A 224 2.98 -12.52 16.78
C ALA A 224 3.82 -11.23 16.69
N ILE A 225 3.65 -10.30 17.64
CA ILE A 225 4.43 -9.06 17.70
C ILE A 225 5.93 -9.29 17.90
N GLN A 226 6.33 -10.42 18.49
CA GLN A 226 7.73 -10.76 18.74
C GLN A 226 8.46 -11.30 17.49
N ILE A 227 7.73 -11.50 16.39
CA ILE A 227 8.31 -12.00 15.16
C ILE A 227 8.87 -10.84 14.37
N ALA A 228 10.16 -10.90 14.02
CA ALA A 228 10.79 -9.91 13.16
C ALA A 228 10.13 -9.86 11.77
N PRO A 229 10.16 -8.72 11.09
CA PRO A 229 9.65 -8.59 9.72
C PRO A 229 10.26 -9.62 8.77
N ILE A 230 9.42 -10.24 7.95
CA ILE A 230 9.79 -11.29 7.01
C ILE A 230 9.51 -10.79 5.58
N PRO A 231 10.55 -10.54 4.78
CA PRO A 231 10.37 -10.17 3.38
C PRO A 231 9.64 -11.26 2.59
N VAL A 232 8.66 -10.86 1.79
CA VAL A 232 7.95 -11.75 0.87
C VAL A 232 8.35 -11.42 -0.55
N ALA A 233 8.84 -12.42 -1.30
CA ALA A 233 9.14 -12.23 -2.71
C ALA A 233 7.86 -11.90 -3.48
N SER A 234 7.91 -10.88 -4.34
CA SER A 234 6.81 -10.60 -5.25
C SER A 234 6.63 -11.80 -6.20
N ILE A 235 5.42 -12.37 -6.23
CA ILE A 235 5.13 -13.47 -7.14
C ILE A 235 5.02 -12.91 -8.55
N GLY A 236 5.66 -13.61 -9.47
CA GLY A 236 5.81 -13.11 -10.82
C GLY A 236 6.72 -11.89 -10.86
N GLN A 237 7.75 -11.86 -9.99
CA GLN A 237 8.78 -10.87 -10.16
C GLN A 237 9.21 -10.90 -11.61
N SER A 238 8.93 -9.82 -12.32
CA SER A 238 9.33 -9.69 -13.72
C SER A 238 10.82 -9.97 -13.80
N LEU A 239 11.24 -10.79 -14.75
CA LEU A 239 12.67 -11.02 -15.02
C LEU A 239 13.40 -9.71 -15.31
N THR A 240 12.64 -8.64 -15.55
CA THR A 240 13.15 -7.30 -15.84
C THR A 240 13.38 -6.43 -14.61
N VAL A 241 12.93 -6.83 -13.40
CA VAL A 241 13.08 -5.97 -12.21
C VAL A 241 14.54 -5.78 -11.82
N GLY A 242 14.99 -4.52 -11.80
CA GLY A 242 16.34 -4.13 -11.38
C GLY A 242 17.45 -4.52 -12.34
N VAL A 243 17.12 -5.02 -13.55
CA VAL A 243 18.13 -5.32 -14.58
C VAL A 243 18.51 -4.05 -15.37
N GLN A 244 19.57 -4.15 -16.15
CA GLN A 244 20.00 -3.04 -16.99
C GLN A 244 18.99 -2.79 -18.11
N ALA A 245 18.57 -1.53 -18.25
CA ALA A 245 17.71 -1.08 -19.33
C ALA A 245 18.31 0.13 -20.03
N THR A 246 18.14 0.19 -21.35
CA THR A 246 18.54 1.31 -22.20
C THR A 246 17.36 1.74 -23.06
N ALA A 247 17.36 2.98 -23.53
CA ALA A 247 16.28 3.53 -24.32
C ALA A 247 16.79 4.47 -25.40
N SER A 248 16.00 4.65 -26.46
CA SER A 248 16.32 5.55 -27.57
C SER A 248 16.42 7.01 -27.14
N THR A 249 15.51 7.45 -26.27
CA THR A 249 15.43 8.81 -25.73
C THR A 249 14.88 8.79 -24.31
N VAL A 250 15.10 9.88 -23.58
CA VAL A 250 14.55 10.11 -22.24
C VAL A 250 13.97 11.51 -22.20
N TYR A 251 12.75 11.65 -21.73
CA TYR A 251 12.03 12.92 -21.65
C TYR A 251 12.88 13.99 -20.95
N GLN A 252 13.14 15.08 -21.67
CA GLN A 252 13.96 16.21 -21.22
C GLN A 252 15.32 15.81 -20.63
N GLN A 253 15.87 14.68 -21.03
CA GLN A 253 17.10 14.10 -20.45
C GLN A 253 17.06 13.93 -18.92
N ASN A 254 15.87 13.87 -18.34
CA ASN A 254 15.66 13.78 -16.90
C ASN A 254 15.70 12.33 -16.42
N ALA A 255 16.61 12.01 -15.51
CA ALA A 255 16.80 10.67 -14.95
C ALA A 255 15.54 10.10 -14.27
N ALA A 256 14.62 10.97 -13.80
CA ALA A 256 13.34 10.54 -13.25
C ALA A 256 12.44 9.82 -14.27
N TYR A 257 12.74 9.94 -15.56
CA TYR A 257 12.05 9.28 -16.68
C TYR A 257 12.98 8.35 -17.48
N GLY A 258 14.10 7.96 -16.89
CA GLY A 258 15.10 7.10 -17.53
C GLY A 258 14.61 5.67 -17.76
N ALA A 259 15.30 4.90 -18.62
CA ALA A 259 14.98 3.51 -18.93
C ALA A 259 14.85 2.61 -17.71
N ALA A 260 15.67 2.82 -16.67
CA ALA A 260 15.61 2.07 -15.42
C ALA A 260 14.24 2.17 -14.70
N LYS A 261 13.47 3.24 -14.97
CA LYS A 261 12.13 3.48 -14.42
C LYS A 261 11.04 2.61 -15.05
N ALA A 262 11.36 1.90 -16.11
CA ALA A 262 10.46 0.90 -16.71
C ALA A 262 10.64 -0.50 -16.10
N VAL A 263 11.67 -0.69 -15.27
CA VAL A 263 12.08 -2.00 -14.74
C VAL A 263 12.38 -1.97 -13.23
N ASP A 264 11.88 -0.96 -12.51
CA ASP A 264 12.08 -0.80 -11.07
C ASP A 264 10.94 -1.37 -10.19
N ASP A 265 9.93 -1.96 -10.84
CA ASP A 265 8.70 -2.52 -10.21
C ASP A 265 7.85 -1.50 -9.43
N ASP A 266 8.05 -0.21 -9.69
CA ASP A 266 7.27 0.89 -9.10
C ASP A 266 6.27 1.41 -10.14
N GLU A 267 4.98 1.18 -9.91
CA GLU A 267 3.89 1.61 -10.82
C GLU A 267 3.70 3.13 -10.90
N HIS A 268 4.34 3.89 -10.00
CA HIS A 268 4.31 5.36 -10.00
C HIS A 268 5.48 5.98 -10.75
N THR A 269 6.44 5.18 -11.15
CA THR A 269 7.54 5.61 -12.02
C THR A 269 7.31 5.15 -13.45
N ARG A 270 8.01 5.74 -14.40
CA ARG A 270 7.93 5.36 -15.81
C ARG A 270 9.15 5.78 -16.60
N TRP A 271 9.45 5.05 -17.63
CA TRP A 271 10.20 5.61 -18.74
C TRP A 271 9.29 6.51 -19.58
N ALA A 272 9.78 7.66 -19.97
CA ALA A 272 9.08 8.55 -20.90
C ALA A 272 10.05 9.11 -21.94
N THR A 273 9.51 9.40 -23.14
CA THR A 273 10.24 9.99 -24.27
C THR A 273 9.77 11.41 -24.54
N ASP A 274 10.61 12.22 -25.19
CA ASP A 274 10.13 13.43 -25.84
C ASP A 274 9.23 13.06 -27.02
N ALA A 275 8.35 13.99 -27.42
CA ALA A 275 7.53 13.81 -28.61
C ALA A 275 8.44 13.71 -29.84
N THR A 276 8.47 12.54 -30.45
CA THR A 276 9.28 12.27 -31.64
C THR A 276 8.39 11.79 -32.78
N THR A 277 8.84 12.04 -34.02
CA THR A 277 8.18 11.54 -35.24
C THR A 277 8.68 10.16 -35.67
N GLY A 278 9.64 9.58 -34.90
CA GLY A 278 10.26 8.30 -35.20
C GLY A 278 9.96 7.25 -34.13
N PRO A 279 10.30 5.98 -34.39
CA PRO A 279 10.10 4.91 -33.42
C PRO A 279 10.98 5.11 -32.20
N CYS A 280 10.39 4.93 -31.02
CA CYS A 280 11.09 4.85 -29.76
C CYS A 280 11.25 3.39 -29.34
N TRP A 281 12.36 3.07 -28.68
CA TRP A 281 12.62 1.71 -28.20
C TRP A 281 13.16 1.74 -26.77
N LEU A 282 12.83 0.69 -26.05
CA LEU A 282 13.37 0.33 -24.75
C LEU A 282 13.96 -1.07 -24.87
N GLU A 283 15.21 -1.23 -24.49
CA GLU A 283 15.91 -2.51 -24.46
C GLU A 283 16.19 -2.89 -23.00
N VAL A 284 15.94 -4.15 -22.67
CA VAL A 284 16.13 -4.70 -21.33
C VAL A 284 17.08 -5.89 -21.44
N ASP A 285 18.23 -5.81 -20.79
CA ASP A 285 19.21 -6.89 -20.73
C ASP A 285 18.97 -7.78 -19.51
N LEU A 286 18.52 -9.01 -19.72
CA LEU A 286 18.28 -9.99 -18.66
C LEU A 286 19.59 -10.62 -18.10
N GLY A 287 20.75 -10.21 -18.62
CA GLY A 287 22.09 -10.64 -18.18
C GLY A 287 22.46 -12.08 -18.55
N LYS A 288 21.47 -12.93 -18.80
CA LYS A 288 21.64 -14.33 -19.23
C LYS A 288 20.40 -14.81 -19.97
N PRO A 289 20.50 -15.86 -20.81
CA PRO A 289 19.33 -16.47 -21.43
C PRO A 289 18.28 -16.87 -20.38
N GLN A 290 17.05 -16.40 -20.57
CA GLN A 290 15.90 -16.69 -19.71
C GLN A 290 14.75 -17.21 -20.56
N THR A 291 13.95 -18.12 -20.00
CA THR A 291 12.71 -18.57 -20.61
C THR A 291 11.55 -17.86 -19.94
N PHE A 292 10.68 -17.25 -20.71
CA PHE A 292 9.45 -16.64 -20.22
C PHE A 292 8.31 -16.94 -21.22
N ASP A 293 7.11 -16.99 -20.71
CA ASP A 293 5.89 -17.29 -21.47
C ASP A 293 5.00 -16.05 -21.65
N ARG A 294 5.36 -14.94 -21.01
CA ARG A 294 4.57 -13.71 -21.02
C ARG A 294 5.48 -12.48 -20.97
N ALA A 295 5.12 -11.47 -21.74
CA ALA A 295 5.62 -10.10 -21.61
C ALA A 295 4.43 -9.17 -21.30
N LEU A 296 4.55 -8.31 -20.29
CA LEU A 296 3.57 -7.29 -19.93
C LEU A 296 4.21 -5.93 -20.14
N ILE A 297 3.58 -5.12 -20.98
CA ILE A 297 3.88 -3.69 -21.10
C ILE A 297 2.76 -2.96 -20.37
N GLN A 298 3.10 -2.23 -19.31
CA GLN A 298 2.16 -1.44 -18.54
C GLN A 298 2.36 0.04 -18.86
N GLU A 299 1.32 0.67 -19.40
CA GLU A 299 1.32 2.11 -19.60
C GLU A 299 1.07 2.85 -18.29
N CYS A 300 1.70 4.01 -18.13
CA CYS A 300 1.41 4.92 -17.05
C CYS A 300 0.10 5.67 -17.34
N VAL A 301 -1.02 5.10 -16.92
CA VAL A 301 -2.37 5.59 -17.23
C VAL A 301 -2.72 6.94 -16.58
N ASP A 302 -1.92 7.40 -15.63
CA ASP A 302 -2.13 8.69 -14.96
C ASP A 302 -2.05 9.88 -15.92
N TYR A 303 -1.41 9.68 -17.08
CA TYR A 303 -1.22 10.70 -18.12
C TYR A 303 -1.96 10.39 -19.43
N GLY A 304 -2.89 9.41 -19.40
CA GLY A 304 -3.67 8.96 -20.55
C GLY A 304 -3.00 7.84 -21.34
N VAL A 305 -3.83 6.97 -21.95
CA VAL A 305 -3.37 5.90 -22.84
C VAL A 305 -2.77 6.53 -24.10
N ARG A 306 -1.55 6.14 -24.48
CA ARG A 306 -0.77 6.75 -25.56
C ARG A 306 -0.29 5.77 -26.61
N VAL A 307 -0.58 4.48 -26.46
CA VAL A 307 -0.24 3.42 -27.43
C VAL A 307 -1.48 2.73 -27.95
#